data_5e79037dadeeeece5505539325dd7384
#
_entry.id   5e79037dadeeeece5505539325dd7384
#
_cell.length_a   1.000
_cell.length_b   1.000
_cell.length_c   1.000
_cell.angle_alpha   90.00
_cell.angle_beta   90.00
_cell.angle_gamma   90.00
#
_symmetry.space_group_name_H-M   'P 1'
#
loop_
_entity.id
_entity.type
_entity.pdbx_description
1 polymer ?
#
loop_
_entity_poly.entity_id
_entity_poly.type
_entity_poly.pdbx_seq_one_letter_code
_entity_poly.pdbx_strand_id
1 'polypeptide(L)'
;IQGVEKIDNRASYKIKCNLRILPRDDEQIKAISVITNFDFGYGILSSPPGSGKTYMASNIITRLKERTLVLVDQDLLLEQFMESILEFTDITREEIGIIKSQTLEYDLDKKVILATMQTLVKKKDILEKLSTNIGFVIQDECQIASCETIREILKELRPKYILGLSGTPYRDDGFDFLIREMLGP
;
A
#
# COMPACT_ATOMS: atom_id res chain seq x y z
N ILE A 1 -5.72 -2.54 38.53
CA ILE A 1 -5.95 -1.74 37.31
C ILE A 1 -6.51 -2.73 36.32
N GLN A 2 -7.84 -2.68 36.09
CA GLN A 2 -8.52 -3.48 35.08
C GLN A 2 -7.96 -3.07 33.72
N GLY A 3 -7.53 -4.05 32.90
CA GLY A 3 -6.96 -3.82 31.61
C GLY A 3 -7.99 -3.13 30.68
N VAL A 4 -7.62 -1.99 30.15
CA VAL A 4 -8.37 -1.33 29.09
C VAL A 4 -8.19 -2.19 27.83
N GLU A 5 -9.23 -2.87 27.41
CA GLU A 5 -9.26 -3.58 26.13
C GLU A 5 -9.07 -2.55 25.00
N LYS A 6 -7.94 -2.63 24.29
CA LYS A 6 -7.72 -1.79 23.12
C LYS A 6 -8.63 -2.27 21.99
N ILE A 7 -9.71 -1.52 21.74
CA ILE A 7 -10.56 -1.75 20.56
C ILE A 7 -9.81 -1.22 19.34
N ASP A 8 -9.42 -2.11 18.43
CA ASP A 8 -8.82 -1.74 17.14
C ASP A 8 -9.93 -1.42 16.13
N ASN A 9 -10.15 -0.13 15.87
CA ASN A 9 -11.18 0.36 14.94
C ASN A 9 -10.63 0.56 13.50
N ARG A 10 -9.42 0.05 13.20
CA ARG A 10 -8.85 0.16 11.85
C ARG A 10 -9.55 -0.78 10.89
N ALA A 11 -9.68 -0.35 9.62
CA ALA A 11 -10.27 -1.17 8.57
C ALA A 11 -9.43 -2.43 8.32
N SER A 12 -10.10 -3.57 8.16
CA SER A 12 -9.47 -4.85 7.83
C SER A 12 -10.43 -5.68 6.98
N TYR A 13 -9.96 -6.19 5.86
CA TYR A 13 -10.71 -7.09 4.99
C TYR A 13 -9.79 -8.17 4.46
N LYS A 14 -9.97 -9.40 4.93
CA LYS A 14 -9.09 -10.53 4.60
C LYS A 14 -9.32 -11.06 3.20
N ILE A 15 -8.21 -11.28 2.49
CA ILE A 15 -8.17 -11.89 1.17
C ILE A 15 -7.40 -13.20 1.18
N LYS A 16 -7.60 -14.03 0.16
CA LYS A 16 -6.79 -15.22 -0.08
C LYS A 16 -5.88 -14.97 -1.27
N CYS A 17 -4.58 -15.04 -1.04
CA CYS A 17 -3.56 -14.94 -2.09
C CYS A 17 -2.27 -15.61 -1.64
N ASN A 18 -1.46 -16.05 -2.59
CA ASN A 18 -0.19 -16.70 -2.35
C ASN A 18 0.90 -16.14 -3.27
N LEU A 19 2.13 -16.25 -2.83
CA LEU A 19 3.31 -15.88 -3.58
C LEU A 19 3.67 -16.99 -4.57
N ARG A 20 4.10 -16.64 -5.79
CA ARG A 20 4.58 -17.58 -6.81
C ARG A 20 6.10 -17.71 -6.83
N ILE A 21 6.82 -16.64 -6.53
CA ILE A 21 8.28 -16.54 -6.66
C ILE A 21 8.88 -16.19 -5.30
N LEU A 22 9.86 -16.97 -4.85
CA LEU A 22 10.55 -16.74 -3.58
C LEU A 22 11.45 -15.50 -3.64
N PRO A 23 11.77 -14.87 -2.49
CA PRO A 23 12.74 -13.78 -2.42
C PRO A 23 14.09 -14.18 -3.03
N ARG A 24 14.72 -13.24 -3.72
CA ARG A 24 15.98 -13.44 -4.43
C ARG A 24 17.17 -13.63 -3.48
N ASP A 25 17.16 -12.93 -2.35
CA ASP A 25 18.29 -12.85 -1.42
C ASP A 25 17.83 -12.59 0.02
N ASP A 26 18.78 -12.70 0.94
CA ASP A 26 18.53 -12.51 2.37
C ASP A 26 18.13 -11.08 2.74
N GLU A 27 18.55 -10.08 1.96
CA GLU A 27 18.17 -8.69 2.18
C GLU A 27 16.69 -8.47 1.93
N GLN A 28 16.15 -9.02 0.84
CA GLN A 28 14.71 -9.02 0.58
C GLN A 28 13.93 -9.77 1.67
N ILE A 29 14.42 -10.96 2.08
CA ILE A 29 13.79 -11.75 3.16
C ILE A 29 13.73 -10.92 4.44
N LYS A 30 14.84 -10.29 4.82
CA LYS A 30 14.94 -9.46 6.03
C LYS A 30 13.99 -8.27 5.97
N ALA A 31 13.99 -7.51 4.86
CA ALA A 31 13.12 -6.34 4.68
C ALA A 31 11.64 -6.72 4.78
N ILE A 32 11.21 -7.77 4.08
CA ILE A 32 9.84 -8.28 4.12
C ILE A 32 9.48 -8.73 5.55
N SER A 33 10.37 -9.45 6.22
CA SER A 33 10.17 -9.95 7.58
C SER A 33 9.98 -8.81 8.59
N VAL A 34 10.80 -7.78 8.51
CA VAL A 34 10.69 -6.59 9.36
C VAL A 34 9.33 -5.93 9.18
N ILE A 35 8.91 -5.68 7.93
CA ILE A 35 7.64 -4.99 7.64
C ILE A 35 6.43 -5.82 8.05
N THR A 36 6.46 -7.14 7.85
CA THR A 36 5.32 -8.01 8.19
C THR A 36 5.18 -8.30 9.68
N ASN A 37 6.24 -8.08 10.47
CA ASN A 37 6.24 -8.27 11.93
C ASN A 37 6.08 -6.96 12.72
N PHE A 38 5.76 -5.86 12.07
CA PHE A 38 5.57 -4.58 12.74
C PHE A 38 4.34 -4.56 13.64
N ASP A 39 4.54 -4.34 14.93
CA ASP A 39 3.46 -4.12 15.91
C ASP A 39 2.65 -2.85 15.62
N PHE A 40 3.25 -1.87 14.95
CA PHE A 40 2.64 -0.58 14.66
C PHE A 40 1.81 -0.54 13.36
N GLY A 41 2.04 -1.46 12.44
CA GLY A 41 1.28 -1.56 11.19
C GLY A 41 1.66 -0.55 10.10
N TYR A 42 2.74 0.23 10.24
CA TYR A 42 3.18 1.22 9.24
C TYR A 42 4.70 1.33 9.17
N GLY A 43 5.22 1.69 8.00
CA GLY A 43 6.65 1.85 7.76
C GLY A 43 7.01 2.26 6.34
N ILE A 44 8.30 2.52 6.12
CA ILE A 44 8.85 2.90 4.81
C ILE A 44 9.87 1.85 4.38
N LEU A 45 9.67 1.29 3.19
CA LEU A 45 10.64 0.45 2.50
C LEU A 45 11.50 1.34 1.59
N SER A 46 12.65 1.74 2.11
CA SER A 46 13.64 2.50 1.33
C SER A 46 14.68 1.56 0.72
N SER A 47 14.83 1.62 -0.60
CA SER A 47 15.73 0.71 -1.30
C SER A 47 16.04 1.27 -2.70
N PRO A 48 17.27 1.14 -3.21
CA PRO A 48 17.66 1.69 -4.52
C PRO A 48 16.77 1.22 -5.66
N PRO A 49 16.71 1.95 -6.79
CA PRO A 49 16.09 1.47 -8.01
C PRO A 49 16.64 0.09 -8.41
N GLY A 50 15.78 -0.81 -8.88
CA GLY A 50 16.16 -2.17 -9.27
C GLY A 50 16.35 -3.17 -8.12
N SER A 51 16.20 -2.77 -6.86
CA SER A 51 16.26 -3.68 -5.70
C SER A 51 15.06 -4.64 -5.58
N GLY A 52 14.00 -4.41 -6.34
CA GLY A 52 12.80 -5.22 -6.31
C GLY A 52 11.75 -4.73 -5.29
N LYS A 53 11.62 -3.42 -5.08
CA LYS A 53 10.60 -2.83 -4.18
C LYS A 53 9.20 -3.35 -4.48
N THR A 54 8.80 -3.35 -5.76
CA THR A 54 7.48 -3.81 -6.19
C THR A 54 7.28 -5.30 -5.93
N TYR A 55 8.34 -6.12 -6.12
CA TYR A 55 8.33 -7.53 -5.72
C TYR A 55 8.12 -7.68 -4.21
N MET A 56 8.90 -6.94 -3.40
CA MET A 56 8.76 -7.00 -1.94
C MET A 56 7.38 -6.55 -1.48
N ALA A 57 6.81 -5.51 -2.09
CA ALA A 57 5.44 -5.07 -1.84
C ALA A 57 4.41 -6.16 -2.18
N SER A 58 4.53 -6.83 -3.34
CA SER A 58 3.69 -7.97 -3.72
C SER A 58 3.79 -9.14 -2.74
N ASN A 59 5.00 -9.44 -2.25
CA ASN A 59 5.22 -10.45 -1.21
C ASN A 59 4.54 -10.05 0.10
N ILE A 60 4.63 -8.80 0.52
CA ILE A 60 4.00 -8.30 1.75
C ILE A 60 2.46 -8.40 1.65
N ILE A 61 1.87 -8.11 0.49
CA ILE A 61 0.42 -8.32 0.24
C ILE A 61 0.04 -9.77 0.55
N THR A 62 0.82 -10.75 0.06
CA THR A 62 0.52 -12.17 0.27
C THR A 62 0.70 -12.62 1.71
N ARG A 63 1.52 -11.94 2.51
CA ARG A 63 1.74 -12.25 3.93
C ARG A 63 0.69 -11.62 4.83
N LEU A 64 0.38 -10.35 4.62
CA LEU A 64 -0.63 -9.64 5.40
C LEU A 64 -2.05 -10.13 5.09
N LYS A 65 -2.29 -10.55 3.85
CA LYS A 65 -3.60 -11.05 3.37
C LYS A 65 -4.74 -10.07 3.65
N GLU A 66 -4.46 -8.79 3.52
CA GLU A 66 -5.45 -7.73 3.62
C GLU A 66 -5.79 -7.20 2.23
N ARG A 67 -7.05 -6.81 2.01
CA ARG A 67 -7.44 -6.08 0.79
C ARG A 67 -6.61 -4.81 0.71
N THR A 68 -5.92 -4.66 -0.41
CA THR A 68 -4.86 -3.67 -0.56
C THR A 68 -5.24 -2.57 -1.53
N LEU A 69 -4.97 -1.32 -1.16
CA LEU A 69 -4.98 -0.17 -2.05
C LEU A 69 -3.54 0.25 -2.33
N VAL A 70 -3.16 0.28 -3.60
CA VAL A 70 -1.86 0.81 -4.05
C VAL A 70 -2.08 2.19 -4.64
N LEU A 71 -1.37 3.16 -4.10
CA LEU A 71 -1.41 4.56 -4.53
C LEU A 71 -0.17 4.88 -5.35
N VAL A 72 -0.37 5.35 -6.57
CA VAL A 72 0.70 5.79 -7.47
C VAL A 72 0.44 7.23 -7.95
N ASP A 73 1.47 7.89 -8.46
CA ASP A 73 1.35 9.25 -8.96
C ASP A 73 0.91 9.31 -10.44
N GLN A 74 1.31 8.31 -11.24
CA GLN A 74 1.10 8.30 -12.69
C GLN A 74 0.48 6.99 -13.19
N ASP A 75 -0.30 7.06 -14.27
CA ASP A 75 -0.97 5.92 -14.90
C ASP A 75 0.02 4.82 -15.34
N LEU A 76 1.22 5.19 -15.80
CA LEU A 76 2.24 4.23 -16.21
C LEU A 76 2.73 3.35 -15.04
N LEU A 77 2.90 3.93 -13.85
CA LEU A 77 3.29 3.20 -12.64
C LEU A 77 2.22 2.21 -12.21
N LEU A 78 0.96 2.54 -12.48
CA LEU A 78 -0.19 1.68 -12.21
C LEU A 78 -0.11 0.36 -13.00
N GLU A 79 0.22 0.45 -14.29
CA GLU A 79 0.39 -0.71 -15.16
C GLU A 79 1.58 -1.56 -14.74
N GLN A 80 2.72 -0.95 -14.43
CA GLN A 80 3.92 -1.64 -13.95
C GLN A 80 3.66 -2.38 -12.62
N PHE A 81 2.92 -1.75 -11.71
CA PHE A 81 2.58 -2.39 -10.43
C PHE A 81 1.62 -3.57 -10.63
N MET A 82 0.65 -3.43 -11.53
CA MET A 82 -0.27 -4.50 -11.91
C MET A 82 0.48 -5.71 -12.48
N GLU A 83 1.37 -5.49 -13.44
CA GLU A 83 2.19 -6.55 -14.03
C GLU A 83 2.99 -7.29 -12.97
N SER A 84 3.59 -6.57 -12.02
CA SER A 84 4.32 -7.17 -10.90
C SER A 84 3.43 -8.04 -9.99
N ILE A 85 2.21 -7.60 -9.68
CA ILE A 85 1.27 -8.42 -8.89
C ILE A 85 0.92 -9.70 -9.63
N LEU A 86 0.62 -9.60 -10.92
CA LEU A 86 0.27 -10.75 -11.77
C LEU A 86 1.44 -11.74 -11.91
N GLU A 87 2.67 -11.24 -12.00
CA GLU A 87 3.86 -12.07 -12.10
C GLU A 87 4.18 -12.79 -10.79
N PHE A 88 4.15 -12.07 -9.67
CA PHE A 88 4.69 -12.57 -8.41
C PHE A 88 3.67 -13.26 -7.51
N THR A 89 2.37 -13.10 -7.77
CA THR A 89 1.30 -13.66 -6.94
C THR A 89 0.32 -14.53 -7.74
N ASP A 90 -0.56 -15.25 -7.04
CA ASP A 90 -1.67 -15.99 -7.67
C ASP A 90 -2.93 -15.11 -7.89
N ILE A 91 -2.86 -13.81 -7.64
CA ILE A 91 -3.95 -12.86 -7.90
C ILE A 91 -4.13 -12.73 -9.41
N THR A 92 -5.37 -12.85 -9.88
CA THR A 92 -5.70 -12.75 -11.32
C THR A 92 -6.05 -11.31 -11.71
N ARG A 93 -6.09 -11.01 -13.02
CA ARG A 93 -6.43 -9.67 -13.52
C ARG A 93 -7.85 -9.25 -13.09
N GLU A 94 -8.78 -10.18 -13.04
CA GLU A 94 -10.17 -9.95 -12.63
C GLU A 94 -10.27 -9.55 -11.15
N GLU A 95 -9.30 -9.97 -10.33
CA GLU A 95 -9.22 -9.66 -8.89
C GLU A 95 -8.47 -8.35 -8.61
N ILE A 96 -7.96 -7.67 -9.66
CA ILE A 96 -7.34 -6.35 -9.56
C ILE A 96 -8.31 -5.29 -10.05
N GLY A 97 -8.59 -4.30 -9.22
CA GLY A 97 -9.36 -3.11 -9.56
C GLY A 97 -8.46 -1.95 -9.98
N ILE A 98 -9.00 -1.03 -10.76
CA ILE A 98 -8.29 0.17 -11.22
C ILE A 98 -9.16 1.40 -10.99
N ILE A 99 -8.58 2.42 -10.35
CA ILE A 99 -9.19 3.75 -10.17
C ILE A 99 -8.27 4.78 -10.82
N LYS A 100 -8.61 5.17 -12.03
CA LYS A 100 -7.98 6.28 -12.77
C LYS A 100 -9.06 7.10 -13.48
N SER A 101 -8.70 8.22 -14.09
CA SER A 101 -9.64 9.25 -14.56
C SER A 101 -10.93 8.72 -15.23
N GLN A 102 -10.84 7.68 -16.07
CA GLN A 102 -11.97 7.11 -16.82
C GLN A 102 -12.32 5.66 -16.41
N THR A 103 -11.56 5.05 -15.52
CA THR A 103 -11.74 3.66 -15.10
C THR A 103 -11.99 3.59 -13.60
N LEU A 104 -13.10 3.00 -13.18
CA LEU A 104 -13.52 2.93 -11.78
C LEU A 104 -13.93 1.49 -11.43
N GLU A 105 -12.94 0.61 -11.25
CA GLU A 105 -13.11 -0.78 -10.84
C GLU A 105 -12.69 -0.92 -9.37
N TYR A 106 -13.65 -1.02 -8.45
CA TYR A 106 -13.35 -1.08 -7.01
C TYR A 106 -14.30 -1.97 -6.21
N ASP A 107 -15.00 -2.87 -6.87
CA ASP A 107 -15.95 -3.79 -6.26
C ASP A 107 -15.30 -4.69 -5.20
N LEU A 108 -16.11 -5.28 -4.32
CA LEU A 108 -15.62 -6.09 -3.19
C LEU A 108 -14.92 -7.38 -3.59
N ASP A 109 -15.09 -7.85 -4.82
CA ASP A 109 -14.36 -8.99 -5.39
C ASP A 109 -12.90 -8.68 -5.70
N LYS A 110 -12.53 -7.39 -5.81
CA LYS A 110 -11.15 -6.98 -6.06
C LYS A 110 -10.30 -7.13 -4.80
N LYS A 111 -9.26 -7.94 -4.88
CA LYS A 111 -8.28 -8.17 -3.80
C LYS A 111 -7.29 -7.03 -3.65
N VAL A 112 -6.88 -6.46 -4.79
CA VAL A 112 -5.99 -5.30 -4.87
C VAL A 112 -6.64 -4.24 -5.74
N ILE A 113 -6.58 -2.99 -5.31
CA ILE A 113 -7.02 -1.83 -6.08
C ILE A 113 -5.80 -0.95 -6.32
N LEU A 114 -5.56 -0.62 -7.58
CA LEU A 114 -4.53 0.32 -8.01
C LEU A 114 -5.18 1.66 -8.32
N ALA A 115 -4.72 2.73 -7.71
CA ALA A 115 -5.32 4.04 -7.88
C ALA A 115 -4.27 5.14 -8.08
N THR A 116 -4.55 6.09 -8.98
CA THR A 116 -3.82 7.34 -8.99
C THR A 116 -4.32 8.24 -7.86
N MET A 117 -3.41 8.78 -7.06
CA MET A 117 -3.75 9.61 -5.88
C MET A 117 -4.62 10.80 -6.26
N GLN A 118 -4.28 11.46 -7.38
CA GLN A 118 -5.01 12.63 -7.87
C GLN A 118 -6.46 12.33 -8.25
N THR A 119 -6.74 11.11 -8.74
CA THR A 119 -8.11 10.69 -9.06
C THR A 119 -8.86 10.34 -7.78
N LEU A 120 -8.24 9.58 -6.90
CA LEU A 120 -8.90 9.10 -5.69
C LEU A 120 -9.31 10.25 -4.75
N VAL A 121 -8.45 11.24 -4.56
CA VAL A 121 -8.75 12.41 -3.72
C VAL A 121 -9.95 13.22 -4.22
N LYS A 122 -10.14 13.27 -5.55
CA LYS A 122 -11.29 13.97 -6.16
C LYS A 122 -12.59 13.18 -6.08
N LYS A 123 -12.53 11.88 -5.77
CA LYS A 123 -13.68 10.96 -5.74
C LYS A 123 -13.99 10.53 -4.33
N LYS A 124 -14.46 11.48 -3.52
CA LYS A 124 -14.77 11.26 -2.09
C LYS A 124 -15.80 10.15 -1.84
N ASP A 125 -16.75 10.01 -2.73
CA ASP A 125 -17.75 8.94 -2.70
C ASP A 125 -17.14 7.53 -2.83
N ILE A 126 -16.08 7.38 -3.64
CA ILE A 126 -15.34 6.14 -3.77
C ILE A 126 -14.49 5.91 -2.52
N LEU A 127 -13.80 6.94 -2.06
CA LEU A 127 -12.97 6.88 -0.87
C LEU A 127 -13.77 6.46 0.37
N GLU A 128 -14.96 7.00 0.55
CA GLU A 128 -15.91 6.62 1.61
C GLU A 128 -16.30 5.13 1.49
N LYS A 129 -16.64 4.65 0.30
CA LYS A 129 -16.96 3.23 0.07
C LYS A 129 -15.79 2.29 0.36
N LEU A 130 -14.56 2.74 0.14
CA LEU A 130 -13.35 1.97 0.42
C LEU A 130 -12.97 1.98 1.90
N SER A 131 -13.42 2.97 2.67
CA SER A 131 -12.98 3.21 4.05
C SER A 131 -13.20 2.03 5.00
N THR A 132 -14.19 1.20 4.75
CA THR A 132 -14.52 0.05 5.61
C THR A 132 -13.86 -1.26 5.21
N ASN A 133 -13.18 -1.31 4.05
CA ASN A 133 -12.72 -2.59 3.49
C ASN A 133 -11.30 -2.58 2.92
N ILE A 134 -10.54 -1.50 3.08
CA ILE A 134 -9.11 -1.47 2.77
C ILE A 134 -8.33 -1.64 4.07
N GLY A 135 -7.68 -2.80 4.21
CA GLY A 135 -6.86 -3.11 5.39
C GLY A 135 -5.39 -2.75 5.23
N PHE A 136 -4.91 -2.62 4.00
CA PHE A 136 -3.52 -2.30 3.70
C PHE A 136 -3.43 -1.22 2.61
N VAL A 137 -2.62 -0.20 2.85
CA VAL A 137 -2.31 0.85 1.87
C VAL A 137 -0.82 0.81 1.55
N ILE A 138 -0.49 0.76 0.26
CA ILE A 138 0.87 0.93 -0.26
C ILE A 138 0.91 2.24 -1.01
N GLN A 139 1.89 3.08 -0.71
CA GLN A 139 2.18 4.29 -1.47
C GLN A 139 3.50 4.15 -2.20
N ASP A 140 3.46 4.09 -3.52
CA ASP A 140 4.66 4.07 -4.34
C ASP A 140 5.26 5.46 -4.47
N GLU A 141 6.60 5.54 -4.54
CA GLU A 141 7.39 6.78 -4.58
C GLU A 141 6.91 7.82 -3.55
N CYS A 142 6.81 7.39 -2.30
CA CYS A 142 6.20 8.18 -1.22
C CYS A 142 6.89 9.52 -0.97
N GLN A 143 8.14 9.71 -1.42
CA GLN A 143 8.85 10.99 -1.34
C GLN A 143 8.31 12.06 -2.30
N ILE A 144 7.59 11.67 -3.38
CA ILE A 144 7.04 12.60 -4.38
C ILE A 144 5.67 13.12 -3.95
N ALA A 145 4.92 12.32 -3.22
CA ALA A 145 3.55 12.65 -2.87
C ALA A 145 3.44 13.89 -1.99
N SER A 146 2.41 14.70 -2.24
CA SER A 146 2.02 15.77 -1.33
C SER A 146 1.56 15.14 0.00
N CYS A 147 2.18 15.56 1.10
CA CYS A 147 1.79 15.12 2.45
C CYS A 147 0.32 15.39 2.76
N GLU A 148 -0.25 16.45 2.20
CA GLU A 148 -1.65 16.81 2.39
C GLU A 148 -2.59 15.81 1.70
N THR A 149 -2.30 15.44 0.44
CA THR A 149 -3.09 14.48 -0.33
C THR A 149 -3.13 13.10 0.33
N ILE A 150 -1.97 12.59 0.74
CA ILE A 150 -1.92 11.26 1.37
C ILE A 150 -2.58 11.28 2.76
N ARG A 151 -2.41 12.37 3.52
CA ARG A 151 -3.07 12.53 4.82
C ARG A 151 -4.61 12.51 4.69
N GLU A 152 -5.17 13.18 3.68
CA GLU A 152 -6.60 13.17 3.42
C GLU A 152 -7.10 11.75 3.12
N ILE A 153 -6.41 11.01 2.26
CA ILE A 153 -6.74 9.61 1.93
C ILE A 153 -6.66 8.71 3.17
N LEU A 154 -5.56 8.74 3.90
CA LEU A 154 -5.33 7.86 5.06
C LEU A 154 -6.29 8.17 6.23
N LYS A 155 -6.65 9.44 6.41
CA LYS A 155 -7.62 9.85 7.43
C LYS A 155 -8.99 9.25 7.18
N GLU A 156 -9.40 9.14 5.93
CA GLU A 156 -10.69 8.55 5.57
C GLU A 156 -10.65 7.03 5.66
N LEU A 157 -9.62 6.40 5.10
CA LEU A 157 -9.52 4.93 5.00
C LEU A 157 -9.25 4.23 6.34
N ARG A 158 -8.43 4.83 7.22
CA ARG A 158 -7.99 4.24 8.50
C ARG A 158 -7.49 2.80 8.37
N PRO A 159 -6.57 2.50 7.43
CA PRO A 159 -6.13 1.14 7.18
C PRO A 159 -5.36 0.57 8.38
N LYS A 160 -5.34 -0.76 8.49
CA LYS A 160 -4.57 -1.45 9.53
C LYS A 160 -3.07 -1.37 9.28
N TYR A 161 -2.67 -1.41 8.00
CA TYR A 161 -1.28 -1.39 7.57
C TYR A 161 -1.04 -0.31 6.52
N ILE A 162 0.12 0.35 6.62
CA ILE A 162 0.56 1.37 5.67
C ILE A 162 2.02 1.13 5.33
N LEU A 163 2.37 1.11 4.04
CA LEU A 163 3.72 0.95 3.53
C LEU A 163 4.05 2.02 2.51
N GLY A 164 5.03 2.85 2.79
CA GLY A 164 5.66 3.73 1.81
C GLY A 164 6.79 2.99 1.08
N LEU A 165 6.84 3.11 -0.25
CA LEU A 165 7.99 2.66 -1.06
C LEU A 165 8.74 3.90 -1.52
N SER A 166 10.09 3.89 -1.38
CA SER A 166 10.93 4.99 -1.82
C SER A 166 12.26 4.52 -2.38
N GLY A 167 12.67 5.13 -3.49
CA GLY A 167 14.04 4.98 -4.01
C GLY A 167 15.06 5.79 -3.21
N THR A 168 14.63 6.92 -2.68
CA THR A 168 15.41 7.82 -1.84
C THR A 168 14.48 8.40 -0.77
N PRO A 169 14.61 8.03 0.51
CA PRO A 169 13.68 8.46 1.56
C PRO A 169 13.87 9.92 1.97
N TYR A 170 14.91 10.56 1.46
CA TYR A 170 15.23 11.95 1.79
C TYR A 170 14.71 12.89 0.71
N ARG A 171 14.10 13.96 1.14
CA ARG A 171 13.65 15.08 0.28
C ARG A 171 14.64 16.24 0.43
N ASP A 172 14.95 16.88 -0.69
CA ASP A 172 15.86 18.05 -0.70
C ASP A 172 15.29 19.26 0.05
N ASP A 173 13.95 19.27 0.26
CA ASP A 173 13.24 20.33 0.99
C ASP A 173 13.19 20.14 2.51
N GLY A 174 13.77 19.05 3.05
CA GLY A 174 13.81 18.76 4.48
C GLY A 174 12.49 18.33 5.11
N PHE A 175 11.46 18.01 4.30
CA PHE A 175 10.17 17.53 4.80
C PHE A 175 10.11 16.00 5.02
N ASP A 176 11.25 15.32 5.09
CA ASP A 176 11.35 13.89 5.35
C ASP A 176 10.62 13.47 6.64
N PHE A 177 10.66 14.34 7.66
CA PHE A 177 10.00 14.07 8.92
C PHE A 177 8.48 13.93 8.78
N LEU A 178 7.84 14.65 7.84
CA LEU A 178 6.40 14.54 7.58
C LEU A 178 6.03 13.20 6.96
N ILE A 179 6.89 12.67 6.09
CA ILE A 179 6.71 11.33 5.52
C ILE A 179 6.77 10.28 6.63
N ARG A 180 7.77 10.39 7.50
CA ARG A 180 7.93 9.49 8.67
C ARG A 180 6.81 9.63 9.68
N GLU A 181 6.32 10.84 9.93
CA GLU A 181 5.19 11.08 10.83
C GLU A 181 3.90 10.44 10.32
N MET A 182 3.71 10.40 8.99
CA MET A 182 2.50 9.87 8.36
C MET A 182 2.55 8.37 8.09
N LEU A 183 3.71 7.87 7.67
CA LEU A 183 3.92 6.48 7.24
C LEU A 183 4.71 5.65 8.25
N GLY A 184 5.25 6.27 9.29
CA GLY A 184 6.08 5.65 10.33
C GLY A 184 7.57 5.60 10.00
N PRO A 185 8.36 5.08 10.93
CA PRO A 185 9.80 5.01 10.82
C PRO A 185 10.26 4.04 9.74
#